data_938cbda6f8dec7d484dfe6a1c7fc9352
#
_entry.id   938cbda6f8dec7d484dfe6a1c7fc9352
#
_cell.length_a   1.000
_cell.length_b   1.000
_cell.length_c   1.000
_cell.angle_alpha   90.00
_cell.angle_beta   90.00
_cell.angle_gamma   90.00
#
_symmetry.space_group_name_H-M   'P 1'
#
loop_
_entity.id
_entity.type
_entity.pdbx_description
1 polymer ?
#
loop_
_entity_poly.entity_id
_entity_poly.type
_entity_poly.pdbx_seq_one_letter_code
_entity_poly.pdbx_strand_id
1 'polypeptide(L)'
;MGADDDKCLDAAGFAMINIMGLVCDPVAGLVALPCAQRNASGAVNALISADMALAGQVAHIPFDQVVDSMFKVGKMLPPQLRETAMGGIATTPAGQAIYKEIFG
;
A
#
# COMPACT_ATOMS: atom_id res chain seq x y z
N MET A 1 13.66 -7.98 -14.36
CA MET A 1 13.50 -7.27 -15.63
C MET A 1 14.81 -6.68 -16.17
N GLY A 2 15.95 -7.05 -15.60
CA GLY A 2 17.28 -6.68 -16.08
C GLY A 2 17.75 -5.27 -15.75
N ALA A 3 17.27 -4.69 -14.66
CA ALA A 3 17.71 -3.37 -14.21
C ALA A 3 19.01 -3.48 -13.40
N ASP A 4 19.85 -2.43 -13.43
CA ASP A 4 20.95 -2.27 -12.49
C ASP A 4 20.44 -1.85 -11.10
N ASP A 5 21.36 -1.77 -10.11
CA ASP A 5 20.98 -1.45 -8.73
C ASP A 5 20.31 -0.09 -8.59
N ASP A 6 20.80 0.93 -9.30
CA ASP A 6 20.23 2.28 -9.24
C ASP A 6 18.78 2.29 -9.78
N LYS A 7 18.54 1.59 -10.89
CA LYS A 7 17.18 1.47 -11.44
C LYS A 7 16.27 0.65 -10.55
N CYS A 8 16.79 -0.34 -9.85
CA CYS A 8 16.01 -1.09 -8.85
C CYS A 8 15.57 -0.18 -7.70
N LEU A 9 16.44 0.69 -7.21
CA LEU A 9 16.09 1.68 -6.19
C LEU A 9 15.07 2.69 -6.71
N ASP A 10 15.22 3.15 -7.93
CA ASP A 10 14.25 4.06 -8.55
C ASP A 10 12.88 3.40 -8.66
N ALA A 11 12.83 2.15 -9.13
CA ALA A 11 11.57 1.39 -9.23
C ALA A 11 10.91 1.23 -7.87
N ALA A 12 11.67 0.89 -6.84
CA ALA A 12 11.16 0.75 -5.47
C ALA A 12 10.62 2.10 -4.95
N GLY A 13 11.32 3.19 -5.22
CA GLY A 13 10.87 4.54 -4.86
C GLY A 13 9.57 4.90 -5.55
N PHE A 14 9.45 4.65 -6.85
CA PHE A 14 8.21 4.89 -7.60
C PHE A 14 7.05 4.08 -7.04
N ALA A 15 7.28 2.80 -6.73
CA ALA A 15 6.25 1.94 -6.16
C ALA A 15 5.74 2.47 -4.82
N MET A 16 6.63 2.93 -3.95
CA MET A 16 6.25 3.52 -2.67
C MET A 16 5.49 4.83 -2.82
N ILE A 17 5.92 5.71 -3.73
CA ILE A 17 5.26 6.99 -3.98
C ILE A 17 3.83 6.75 -4.46
N ASN A 18 3.63 5.80 -5.37
CA ASN A 18 2.34 5.57 -6.02
C ASN A 18 1.24 5.13 -5.04
N ILE A 19 1.60 4.50 -3.94
CA ILE A 19 0.64 3.96 -2.96
C ILE A 19 0.89 4.47 -1.53
N MET A 20 1.68 5.54 -1.37
CA MET A 20 1.99 6.09 -0.06
C MET A 20 0.72 6.54 0.66
N GLY A 21 0.58 6.17 1.92
CA GLY A 21 -0.59 6.54 2.72
C GLY A 21 -1.79 5.61 2.56
N LEU A 22 -1.64 4.48 1.87
CA LEU A 22 -2.70 3.50 1.76
C LEU A 22 -3.05 2.93 3.13
N VAL A 23 -4.33 3.02 3.50
CA VAL A 23 -4.80 2.58 4.81
C VAL A 23 -4.85 1.05 4.89
N CYS A 24 -4.80 0.52 6.11
CA CYS A 24 -4.93 -0.91 6.38
C CYS A 24 -6.14 -1.14 7.30
N ASP A 25 -7.25 -1.56 6.70
CA ASP A 25 -8.57 -1.63 7.33
C ASP A 25 -9.28 -2.96 7.04
N PRO A 26 -8.67 -4.10 7.41
CA PRO A 26 -9.21 -5.42 7.05
C PRO A 26 -10.58 -5.66 7.69
N VAL A 27 -11.55 -6.09 6.89
CA VAL A 27 -12.88 -6.46 7.34
C VAL A 27 -12.75 -7.65 8.30
N ALA A 28 -13.40 -7.56 9.44
CA ALA A 28 -13.36 -8.56 10.52
C ALA A 28 -11.92 -8.85 11.03
N GLY A 29 -10.96 -7.99 10.71
CA GLY A 29 -9.55 -8.19 11.07
C GLY A 29 -8.85 -9.29 10.26
N LEU A 30 -9.50 -9.81 9.22
CA LEU A 30 -8.96 -10.91 8.41
C LEU A 30 -8.26 -10.39 7.16
N VAL A 31 -7.11 -10.98 6.82
CA VAL A 31 -6.33 -10.58 5.64
C VAL A 31 -6.96 -11.20 4.39
N ALA A 32 -8.14 -10.72 4.01
CA ALA A 32 -8.89 -11.18 2.85
C ALA A 32 -9.55 -10.02 2.11
N LEU A 33 -10.37 -9.22 2.79
CA LEU A 33 -11.07 -8.09 2.19
C LEU A 33 -10.74 -6.80 2.98
N PRO A 34 -10.22 -5.76 2.33
CA PRO A 34 -9.88 -5.64 0.91
C PRO A 34 -8.45 -6.08 0.57
N CYS A 35 -7.76 -6.80 1.44
CA CYS A 35 -6.33 -7.11 1.32
C CYS A 35 -5.99 -7.84 0.01
N ALA A 36 -6.82 -8.81 -0.40
CA ALA A 36 -6.56 -9.57 -1.62
C ALA A 36 -6.52 -8.66 -2.86
N GLN A 37 -7.51 -7.78 -3.01
CA GLN A 37 -7.57 -6.87 -4.15
C GLN A 37 -6.50 -5.77 -4.08
N ARG A 38 -6.16 -5.28 -2.88
CA ARG A 38 -5.08 -4.31 -2.70
C ARG A 38 -3.72 -4.94 -3.01
N ASN A 39 -3.49 -6.19 -2.65
CA ASN A 39 -2.26 -6.90 -3.00
C ASN A 39 -2.14 -7.13 -4.50
N ALA A 40 -3.24 -7.45 -5.18
CA ALA A 40 -3.25 -7.54 -6.64
C ALA A 40 -2.90 -6.20 -7.29
N SER A 41 -3.48 -5.12 -6.81
CA SER A 41 -3.15 -3.76 -7.24
C SER A 41 -1.68 -3.41 -6.97
N GLY A 42 -1.16 -3.81 -5.81
CA GLY A 42 0.24 -3.61 -5.44
C GLY A 42 1.19 -4.34 -6.38
N ALA A 43 0.86 -5.56 -6.78
CA ALA A 43 1.66 -6.33 -7.72
C ALA A 43 1.73 -5.64 -9.09
N VAL A 44 0.61 -5.13 -9.59
CA VAL A 44 0.57 -4.37 -10.86
C VAL A 44 1.36 -3.06 -10.71
N ASN A 45 1.22 -2.37 -9.59
CA ASN A 45 2.00 -1.16 -9.29
C ASN A 45 3.51 -1.45 -9.34
N ALA A 46 3.95 -2.59 -8.82
CA ALA A 46 5.37 -2.97 -8.87
C ALA A 46 5.86 -3.12 -10.32
N LEU A 47 5.06 -3.76 -11.18
CA LEU A 47 5.39 -3.92 -12.60
C LEU A 47 5.45 -2.58 -13.33
N ILE A 48 4.47 -1.71 -13.13
CA ILE A 48 4.43 -0.37 -13.73
C ILE A 48 5.64 0.45 -13.26
N SER A 49 5.97 0.39 -11.98
CA SER A 49 7.10 1.13 -11.41
C SER A 49 8.43 0.65 -11.98
N ALA A 50 8.57 -0.66 -12.19
CA ALA A 50 9.75 -1.22 -12.86
C ALA A 50 9.85 -0.72 -14.30
N ASP A 51 8.75 -0.71 -15.04
CA ASP A 51 8.72 -0.18 -16.42
C ASP A 51 9.09 1.30 -16.48
N MET A 52 8.62 2.11 -15.55
CA MET A 52 8.96 3.53 -15.45
C MET A 52 10.47 3.71 -15.28
N ALA A 53 11.09 2.94 -14.38
CA ALA A 53 12.53 3.01 -14.14
C ALA A 53 13.33 2.55 -15.37
N LEU A 54 12.93 1.45 -15.98
CA LEU A 54 13.58 0.91 -17.17
C LEU A 54 13.44 1.83 -18.39
N ALA A 55 12.33 2.56 -18.49
CA ALA A 55 12.12 3.56 -19.54
C ALA A 55 12.95 4.84 -19.34
N GLY A 56 13.67 4.95 -18.21
CA GLY A 56 14.53 6.08 -17.93
C GLY A 56 13.86 7.26 -17.24
N GLN A 57 12.69 7.05 -16.64
CA GLN A 57 12.05 8.11 -15.85
C GLN A 57 12.98 8.54 -14.71
N VAL A 58 13.13 9.86 -14.55
CA VAL A 58 14.02 10.43 -13.54
C VAL A 58 13.35 10.32 -12.16
N ALA A 59 14.10 9.76 -11.20
CA ALA A 59 13.70 9.75 -9.79
C ALA A 59 14.11 11.08 -9.14
N HIS A 60 13.19 12.04 -9.09
CA HIS A 60 13.45 13.35 -8.52
C HIS A 60 13.59 13.32 -6.99
N ILE A 61 13.01 12.30 -6.35
CA ILE A 61 13.11 12.12 -4.90
C ILE A 61 13.95 10.87 -4.65
N PRO A 62 15.11 10.98 -3.99
CA PRO A 62 15.95 9.82 -3.67
C PRO A 62 15.20 8.80 -2.80
N PHE A 63 15.56 7.54 -2.95
CA PHE A 63 14.88 6.42 -2.28
C PHE A 63 14.84 6.57 -0.76
N ASP A 64 15.92 6.98 -0.12
CA ASP A 64 15.99 7.17 1.32
C ASP A 64 15.01 8.27 1.81
N GLN A 65 14.81 9.31 1.01
CA GLN A 65 13.82 10.35 1.32
C GLN A 65 12.39 9.86 1.13
N VAL A 66 12.15 8.98 0.16
CA VAL A 66 10.84 8.34 -0.02
C VAL A 66 10.52 7.48 1.20
N VAL A 67 11.47 6.69 1.68
CA VAL A 67 11.29 5.85 2.89
C VAL A 67 11.00 6.72 4.10
N ASP A 68 11.73 7.80 4.30
CA ASP A 68 11.50 8.72 5.42
C ASP A 68 10.10 9.35 5.35
N SER A 69 9.69 9.78 4.16
CA SER A 69 8.36 10.35 3.94
C SER A 69 7.26 9.32 4.20
N MET A 70 7.44 8.09 3.74
CA MET A 70 6.49 6.99 4.00
C MET A 70 6.30 6.76 5.51
N PHE A 71 7.39 6.77 6.26
CA PHE A 71 7.35 6.59 7.71
C PHE A 71 6.58 7.73 8.39
N LYS A 72 6.85 8.97 7.98
CA LYS A 72 6.14 10.15 8.51
C LYS A 72 4.66 10.13 8.19
N VAL A 73 4.31 9.80 6.95
CA VAL A 73 2.90 9.66 6.53
C VAL A 73 2.20 8.57 7.35
N GLY A 74 2.86 7.43 7.55
CA GLY A 74 2.32 6.35 8.37
C GLY A 74 2.02 6.79 9.79
N LYS A 75 2.88 7.60 10.40
CA LYS A 75 2.65 8.14 11.75
C LYS A 75 1.47 9.13 11.81
N MET A 76 1.17 9.80 10.71
CA MET A 76 0.06 10.75 10.63
C MET A 76 -1.30 10.07 10.45
N LEU A 77 -1.32 8.80 10.07
CA LEU A 77 -2.57 8.05 9.97
C LEU A 77 -3.12 7.78 11.37
N PRO A 78 -4.44 7.98 11.58
CA PRO A 78 -5.07 7.61 12.84
C PRO A 78 -4.89 6.11 13.11
N PRO A 79 -4.81 5.68 14.38
CA PRO A 79 -4.67 4.26 14.72
C PRO A 79 -5.74 3.36 14.08
N GLN A 80 -6.95 3.87 13.87
CA GLN A 80 -8.05 3.13 13.26
C GLN A 80 -7.80 2.75 11.79
N LEU A 81 -6.83 3.39 11.13
CA LEU A 81 -6.50 3.15 9.73
C LEU A 81 -5.17 2.40 9.57
N ARG A 82 -4.63 1.87 10.67
CA ARG A 82 -3.36 1.15 10.69
C ARG A 82 -3.57 -0.28 11.19
N GLU A 83 -3.85 -1.19 10.25
CA GLU A 83 -3.96 -2.64 10.53
C GLU A 83 -5.03 -2.98 11.58
N THR A 84 -6.23 -2.46 11.40
CA THR A 84 -7.33 -2.69 12.34
C THR A 84 -8.68 -2.74 11.64
N ALA A 85 -9.62 -3.48 12.22
CA ALA A 85 -11.02 -3.51 11.79
C ALA A 85 -11.85 -2.36 12.41
N MET A 86 -11.21 -1.39 13.04
CA MET A 86 -11.86 -0.30 13.78
C MET A 86 -12.08 0.95 12.94
N GLY A 87 -11.73 0.92 11.66
CA GLY A 87 -11.88 2.07 10.77
C GLY A 87 -11.96 1.66 9.32
N GLY A 88 -12.10 2.65 8.44
CA GLY A 88 -12.12 2.45 7.00
C GLY A 88 -13.26 1.57 6.53
N ILE A 89 -12.98 0.72 5.54
CA ILE A 89 -14.01 -0.12 4.91
C ILE A 89 -14.60 -1.17 5.85
N ALA A 90 -13.83 -1.56 6.87
CA ALA A 90 -14.28 -2.54 7.88
C ALA A 90 -15.47 -2.02 8.70
N THR A 91 -15.62 -0.71 8.84
CA THR A 91 -16.69 -0.08 9.61
C THR A 91 -17.92 0.28 8.79
N THR A 92 -17.93 -0.03 7.50
CA THR A 92 -19.14 0.13 6.68
C THR A 92 -20.23 -0.84 7.14
N PRO A 93 -21.52 -0.53 6.88
CA PRO A 93 -22.61 -1.47 7.22
C PRO A 93 -22.38 -2.88 6.65
N ALA A 94 -21.90 -2.98 5.41
CA ALA A 94 -21.58 -4.26 4.79
C ALA A 94 -20.41 -4.96 5.51
N GLY A 95 -19.36 -4.23 5.88
CA GLY A 95 -18.24 -4.79 6.62
C GLY A 95 -18.65 -5.32 7.98
N GLN A 96 -19.49 -4.60 8.69
CA GLN A 96 -20.02 -5.01 9.99
C GLN A 96 -20.94 -6.23 9.86
N ALA A 97 -21.72 -6.33 8.78
CA ALA A 97 -22.55 -7.49 8.52
C ALA A 97 -21.69 -8.75 8.32
N ILE A 98 -20.58 -8.63 7.59
CA ILE A 98 -19.63 -9.73 7.39
C ILE A 98 -19.02 -10.16 8.72
N TYR A 99 -18.64 -9.21 9.56
CA TYR A 99 -18.13 -9.51 10.90
C TYR A 99 -19.12 -10.35 11.71
N LYS A 100 -20.40 -9.96 11.72
CA LYS A 100 -21.46 -10.71 12.42
C LYS A 100 -21.66 -12.10 11.86
N GLU A 101 -21.58 -12.23 10.53
CA GLU A 101 -21.72 -13.54 9.87
C GLU A 101 -20.60 -14.51 10.28
N ILE A 102 -19.38 -13.99 10.44
CA ILE A 102 -18.21 -14.81 10.79
C ILE A 102 -18.14 -15.10 12.28
N PHE A 103 -18.37 -14.11 13.13
CA PHE A 103 -18.15 -14.19 14.57
C PHE A 103 -19.43 -14.22 15.42
N GLY A 104 -20.56 -14.15 14.77
CA GLY A 104 -21.84 -14.15 15.47
C GLY A 104 -22.24 -12.79 15.98
#